data_4cd39a6ad2ddf1a539af85e55f411fb1
#
_entry.id   4cd39a6ad2ddf1a539af85e55f411fb1
#
_cell.length_a   1.000
_cell.length_b   1.000
_cell.length_c   1.000
_cell.angle_alpha   90.00
_cell.angle_beta   90.00
_cell.angle_gamma   90.00
#
_symmetry.space_group_name_H-M   'P 1'
#
loop_
_entity.id
_entity.type
_entity.pdbx_description
1 polymer ?
#
loop_
_entity_poly.entity_id
_entity_poly.type
_entity_poly.pdbx_seq_one_letter_code
_entity_poly.pdbx_strand_id
1 'polypeptide(L)'
;LMWLCFLAPAHADSKKEGIDVQDIVFSHIQDAYTWHITEWNGKEIAISLPILVKSEERGWDMFLSHHLHHGQAHHNYYIATEGEHAGKVVEKNSRGEEVRPVDLSLTKNVCGLFLSCGILLFVVLRTAHWYKRHPNQVPSGFTGLMEMIISYIQDGVIKESIGKEEYRPFSSYLLTVFFFILINNLIGIIPVFPGGANITGNIAVTAVLAGCTFIAVNLFATKEYWKEIFWPKAPIYLKLPLPIMPFVEFFGVFTKPFALMIRLFANIMAGHTIILALTCLIFITVSMGLLVNFGMTIVSVLFCAFMNCLELLVACLQAYIFTLLSANYIGLAKVKD
;
A
#
# COMPACT_ATOMS: atom_id res chain seq x y z
N LEU A 1 8.40 -13.86 10.86
CA LEU A 1 9.35 -14.50 9.93
C LEU A 1 10.66 -14.88 10.64
N MET A 2 11.26 -13.98 11.41
CA MET A 2 12.50 -14.25 12.15
C MET A 2 12.38 -15.40 13.18
N TRP A 3 11.24 -15.55 13.86
CA TRP A 3 10.98 -16.63 14.82
C TRP A 3 10.62 -17.96 14.14
N LEU A 4 10.03 -17.94 12.95
CA LEU A 4 9.70 -19.14 12.16
C LEU A 4 10.92 -19.77 11.49
N CYS A 5 11.96 -18.98 11.15
CA CYS A 5 13.21 -19.54 10.61
C CYS A 5 14.02 -20.34 11.65
N PHE A 6 13.79 -20.13 12.96
CA PHE A 6 14.47 -20.89 14.02
C PHE A 6 13.85 -22.27 14.31
N LEU A 7 12.63 -22.55 13.86
CA LEU A 7 11.89 -23.77 14.18
C LEU A 7 11.70 -24.74 13.02
N ALA A 8 12.13 -24.39 11.80
CA ALA A 8 12.10 -25.32 10.69
C ALA A 8 13.44 -26.09 10.62
N PRO A 9 13.46 -27.44 10.86
CA PRO A 9 14.62 -28.23 10.52
C PRO A 9 14.77 -28.17 8.99
N ALA A 10 15.91 -27.64 8.52
CA ALA A 10 16.25 -27.58 7.10
C ALA A 10 16.44 -29.03 6.55
N HIS A 11 15.34 -29.66 6.18
CA HIS A 11 15.36 -30.77 5.25
C HIS A 11 15.27 -30.20 3.85
N ALA A 12 16.38 -29.68 3.38
CA ALA A 12 16.56 -29.34 1.99
C ALA A 12 16.83 -30.66 1.22
N ASP A 13 15.78 -31.17 0.60
CA ASP A 13 15.93 -32.15 -0.46
C ASP A 13 16.66 -31.47 -1.62
N SER A 14 17.87 -31.97 -1.92
CA SER A 14 18.78 -31.40 -2.90
C SER A 14 18.32 -31.68 -4.34
N LYS A 15 17.34 -30.91 -4.82
CA LYS A 15 17.21 -30.66 -6.25
C LYS A 15 17.92 -29.34 -6.59
N LYS A 16 18.93 -29.44 -7.44
CA LYS A 16 19.69 -28.34 -8.02
C LYS A 16 18.81 -27.52 -9.00
N GLU A 17 17.85 -26.79 -8.49
CA GLU A 17 17.26 -25.62 -9.18
C GLU A 17 17.69 -24.41 -8.37
N GLY A 18 18.44 -23.52 -9.00
CA GLY A 18 18.86 -22.27 -8.35
C GLY A 18 17.60 -21.55 -7.86
N ILE A 19 17.57 -21.18 -6.58
CA ILE A 19 16.46 -20.40 -6.00
C ILE A 19 16.36 -19.10 -6.78
N ASP A 20 15.30 -18.92 -7.56
CA ASP A 20 15.05 -17.65 -8.23
C ASP A 20 14.47 -16.68 -7.21
N VAL A 21 15.36 -15.81 -6.70
CA VAL A 21 15.01 -14.78 -5.71
C VAL A 21 13.95 -13.83 -6.27
N GLN A 22 13.98 -13.58 -7.56
CA GLN A 22 13.07 -12.65 -8.20
C GLN A 22 11.63 -13.20 -8.16
N ASP A 23 11.44 -14.45 -8.49
CA ASP A 23 10.13 -15.11 -8.44
C ASP A 23 9.57 -15.18 -7.02
N ILE A 24 10.42 -15.51 -6.03
CA ILE A 24 10.01 -15.55 -4.63
C ILE A 24 9.58 -14.16 -4.15
N VAL A 25 10.37 -13.14 -4.45
CA VAL A 25 10.07 -11.75 -4.05
C VAL A 25 8.77 -11.29 -4.68
N PHE A 26 8.60 -11.47 -5.99
CA PHE A 26 7.39 -11.02 -6.68
C PHE A 26 6.14 -11.78 -6.24
N SER A 27 6.20 -13.08 -6.05
CA SER A 27 5.05 -13.89 -5.58
C SER A 27 4.57 -13.48 -4.18
N HIS A 28 5.48 -13.09 -3.29
CA HIS A 28 5.12 -12.62 -1.94
C HIS A 28 4.53 -11.21 -1.91
N ILE A 29 4.98 -10.33 -2.81
CA ILE A 29 4.57 -8.93 -2.84
C ILE A 29 3.25 -8.75 -3.61
N GLN A 30 2.98 -9.59 -4.60
CA GLN A 30 1.77 -9.53 -5.40
C GLN A 30 0.50 -9.87 -4.61
N ASP A 31 -0.61 -9.39 -5.13
CA ASP A 31 -1.93 -9.71 -4.59
C ASP A 31 -2.31 -11.15 -4.91
N ALA A 32 -2.89 -11.85 -3.93
CA ALA A 32 -3.22 -13.27 -4.02
C ALA A 32 -4.67 -13.53 -3.65
N TYR A 33 -5.25 -14.62 -4.20
CA TYR A 33 -6.60 -15.09 -3.87
C TYR A 33 -6.67 -15.96 -2.61
N THR A 34 -5.51 -16.22 -1.99
CA THR A 34 -5.38 -16.94 -0.72
C THR A 34 -4.62 -16.10 0.28
N TRP A 35 -5.01 -16.14 1.54
CA TRP A 35 -4.26 -15.50 2.61
C TRP A 35 -3.51 -16.57 3.39
N HIS A 36 -2.23 -16.72 3.09
CA HIS A 36 -1.36 -17.66 3.76
C HIS A 36 -1.09 -17.20 5.21
N ILE A 37 -1.31 -18.09 6.18
CA ILE A 37 -1.09 -17.81 7.61
C ILE A 37 0.23 -18.42 8.05
N THR A 38 0.40 -19.73 7.87
CA THR A 38 1.59 -20.49 8.26
C THR A 38 1.58 -21.88 7.62
N GLU A 39 2.73 -22.51 7.63
CA GLU A 39 2.85 -23.94 7.35
C GLU A 39 3.01 -24.70 8.66
N TRP A 40 2.20 -25.72 8.88
CA TRP A 40 2.28 -26.60 10.03
C TRP A 40 2.34 -28.05 9.57
N ASN A 41 3.43 -28.75 9.89
CA ASN A 41 3.62 -30.17 9.53
C ASN A 41 3.53 -30.48 8.03
N GLY A 42 4.02 -29.59 7.17
CA GLY A 42 3.95 -29.72 5.71
C GLY A 42 2.55 -29.48 5.10
N LYS A 43 1.61 -28.95 5.89
CA LYS A 43 0.31 -28.49 5.42
C LYS A 43 0.26 -26.96 5.49
N GLU A 44 -0.03 -26.36 4.37
CA GLU A 44 -0.30 -24.93 4.30
C GLU A 44 -1.63 -24.62 5.01
N ILE A 45 -1.58 -23.72 6.00
CA ILE A 45 -2.77 -23.15 6.62
C ILE A 45 -3.00 -21.78 5.98
N ALA A 46 -3.94 -21.75 5.05
CA ALA A 46 -4.33 -20.52 4.36
C ALA A 46 -5.83 -20.31 4.43
N ILE A 47 -6.26 -19.06 4.52
CA ILE A 47 -7.67 -18.69 4.42
C ILE A 47 -8.02 -18.63 2.94
N SER A 48 -8.95 -19.49 2.53
CA SER A 48 -9.52 -19.48 1.18
C SER A 48 -10.48 -18.30 1.04
N LEU A 49 -10.20 -17.41 0.10
CA LEU A 49 -11.02 -16.23 -0.15
C LEU A 49 -12.07 -16.53 -1.24
N PRO A 50 -13.26 -15.91 -1.19
CA PRO A 50 -14.27 -16.09 -2.22
C PRO A 50 -13.85 -15.39 -3.52
N ILE A 51 -13.88 -16.14 -4.60
CA ILE A 51 -13.63 -15.69 -5.96
C ILE A 51 -14.98 -15.41 -6.62
N LEU A 52 -15.17 -14.20 -7.12
CA LEU A 52 -16.35 -13.77 -7.86
C LEU A 52 -15.91 -13.28 -9.24
N VAL A 53 -16.20 -14.06 -10.26
CA VAL A 53 -15.82 -13.76 -11.64
C VAL A 53 -17.05 -13.74 -12.54
N LYS A 54 -16.99 -12.90 -13.57
CA LYS A 54 -18.01 -12.85 -14.61
C LYS A 54 -17.37 -13.23 -15.94
N SER A 55 -17.74 -14.41 -16.44
CA SER A 55 -17.43 -14.85 -17.80
C SER A 55 -18.39 -14.21 -18.80
N GLU A 56 -17.92 -13.96 -20.01
CA GLU A 56 -18.79 -13.54 -21.12
C GLU A 56 -19.73 -14.63 -21.60
N GLU A 57 -19.31 -15.91 -21.49
CA GLU A 57 -20.08 -17.06 -21.97
C GLU A 57 -21.04 -17.63 -20.90
N ARG A 58 -20.65 -17.59 -19.60
CA ARG A 58 -21.36 -18.28 -18.50
C ARG A 58 -22.06 -17.35 -17.52
N GLY A 59 -21.73 -16.07 -17.53
CA GLY A 59 -22.26 -15.11 -16.57
C GLY A 59 -21.48 -15.08 -15.26
N TRP A 60 -22.17 -14.90 -14.12
CA TRP A 60 -21.53 -14.81 -12.81
C TRP A 60 -21.28 -16.18 -12.19
N ASP A 61 -20.04 -16.44 -11.80
CA ASP A 61 -19.62 -17.62 -11.05
C ASP A 61 -18.99 -17.20 -9.73
N MET A 62 -19.34 -17.92 -8.65
CA MET A 62 -18.81 -17.70 -7.31
C MET A 62 -18.32 -19.02 -6.71
N PHE A 63 -17.04 -19.08 -6.31
CA PHE A 63 -16.45 -20.25 -5.68
C PHE A 63 -15.31 -19.83 -4.74
N LEU A 64 -14.79 -20.77 -3.92
CA LEU A 64 -13.69 -20.52 -3.01
C LEU A 64 -12.34 -20.78 -3.70
N SER A 65 -11.33 -19.98 -3.39
CA SER A 65 -9.99 -20.08 -3.96
C SER A 65 -9.31 -21.45 -3.76
N HIS A 66 -9.72 -22.20 -2.76
CA HIS A 66 -9.23 -23.56 -2.49
C HIS A 66 -9.46 -24.51 -3.70
N HIS A 67 -10.46 -24.28 -4.53
CA HIS A 67 -10.72 -25.08 -5.75
C HIS A 67 -9.71 -24.82 -6.87
N LEU A 68 -8.92 -23.75 -6.79
CA LEU A 68 -7.87 -23.41 -7.76
C LEU A 68 -6.45 -23.71 -7.24
N HIS A 69 -6.32 -24.33 -6.06
CA HIS A 69 -5.02 -24.69 -5.50
C HIS A 69 -4.30 -25.72 -6.38
N HIS A 70 -2.97 -25.60 -6.45
CA HIS A 70 -2.07 -26.52 -7.20
C HIS A 70 -2.36 -26.63 -8.71
N GLY A 71 -2.82 -25.54 -9.34
CA GLY A 71 -3.04 -25.53 -10.80
C GLY A 71 -4.28 -26.30 -11.25
N GLN A 72 -5.17 -26.68 -10.31
CA GLN A 72 -6.43 -27.32 -10.66
C GLN A 72 -7.36 -26.30 -11.33
N ALA A 73 -7.95 -26.68 -12.46
CA ALA A 73 -8.97 -25.89 -13.10
C ALA A 73 -10.34 -26.21 -12.51
N HIS A 74 -11.09 -25.20 -12.07
CA HIS A 74 -12.47 -25.32 -11.63
C HIS A 74 -13.36 -24.54 -12.58
N HIS A 75 -14.35 -25.19 -13.18
CA HIS A 75 -15.25 -24.56 -14.19
C HIS A 75 -14.50 -23.86 -15.35
N ASN A 76 -13.38 -24.41 -15.82
CA ASN A 76 -12.45 -23.81 -16.80
C ASN A 76 -11.68 -22.56 -16.31
N TYR A 77 -11.86 -22.15 -15.05
CA TYR A 77 -11.03 -21.10 -14.44
C TYR A 77 -9.79 -21.72 -13.84
N TYR A 78 -8.67 -21.06 -13.96
CA TYR A 78 -7.39 -21.39 -13.31
C TYR A 78 -6.58 -20.13 -13.08
N ILE A 79 -5.56 -20.23 -12.22
CA ILE A 79 -4.63 -19.12 -11.99
C ILE A 79 -3.51 -19.27 -13.01
N ALA A 80 -3.31 -18.28 -13.87
CA ALA A 80 -2.23 -18.28 -14.84
C ALA A 80 -0.87 -18.25 -14.13
N THR A 81 0.01 -19.20 -14.48
CA THR A 81 1.37 -19.28 -13.93
C THR A 81 2.38 -18.47 -14.72
N GLU A 82 2.13 -18.26 -16.00
CA GLU A 82 3.02 -17.56 -16.92
C GLU A 82 2.23 -16.59 -17.82
N GLY A 83 2.92 -15.66 -18.45
CA GLY A 83 2.34 -14.73 -19.44
C GLY A 83 1.87 -13.40 -18.84
N GLU A 84 1.10 -12.64 -19.63
CA GLU A 84 0.62 -11.28 -19.27
C GLU A 84 -0.33 -11.28 -18.06
N HIS A 85 -0.98 -12.41 -17.81
CA HIS A 85 -1.98 -12.58 -16.73
C HIS A 85 -1.47 -13.44 -15.56
N ALA A 86 -0.15 -13.60 -15.41
CA ALA A 86 0.44 -14.38 -14.32
C ALA A 86 -0.11 -13.96 -12.95
N GLY A 87 -0.53 -14.93 -12.13
CA GLY A 87 -1.12 -14.72 -10.81
C GLY A 87 -2.59 -14.25 -10.81
N LYS A 88 -3.25 -14.19 -11.99
CA LYS A 88 -4.67 -13.81 -12.11
C LYS A 88 -5.54 -14.99 -12.53
N VAL A 89 -6.82 -14.92 -12.16
CA VAL A 89 -7.81 -15.90 -12.65
C VAL A 89 -8.07 -15.64 -14.12
N VAL A 90 -7.91 -16.69 -14.93
CA VAL A 90 -8.19 -16.71 -16.36
C VAL A 90 -9.11 -17.87 -16.71
N GLU A 91 -9.82 -17.75 -17.81
CA GLU A 91 -10.61 -18.85 -18.38
C GLU A 91 -10.13 -19.19 -19.79
N LYS A 92 -10.29 -20.44 -20.18
CA LYS A 92 -10.10 -20.85 -21.57
C LYS A 92 -11.42 -20.70 -22.32
N ASN A 93 -11.43 -19.81 -23.30
CA ASN A 93 -12.55 -19.61 -24.20
C ASN A 93 -12.76 -20.86 -25.06
N SER A 94 -13.92 -21.01 -25.68
CA SER A 94 -14.26 -22.09 -26.65
C SER A 94 -13.26 -22.22 -27.79
N ARG A 95 -12.42 -21.20 -28.03
CA ARG A 95 -11.32 -21.19 -29.00
C ARG A 95 -9.97 -21.63 -28.45
N GLY A 96 -9.88 -21.94 -27.13
CA GLY A 96 -8.63 -22.33 -26.48
C GLY A 96 -7.71 -21.15 -26.09
N GLU A 97 -8.16 -19.91 -26.30
CA GLU A 97 -7.42 -18.70 -25.92
C GLU A 97 -7.66 -18.38 -24.44
N GLU A 98 -6.60 -17.89 -23.77
CA GLU A 98 -6.69 -17.38 -22.39
C GLU A 98 -7.34 -16.01 -22.39
N VAL A 99 -8.51 -15.91 -21.77
CA VAL A 99 -9.26 -14.66 -21.62
C VAL A 99 -9.38 -14.34 -20.14
N ARG A 100 -9.18 -13.08 -19.78
CA ARG A 100 -9.39 -12.61 -18.41
C ARG A 100 -10.85 -12.21 -18.20
N PRO A 101 -11.60 -12.93 -17.34
CA PRO A 101 -12.97 -12.54 -16.98
C PRO A 101 -12.95 -11.24 -16.17
N VAL A 102 -14.13 -10.59 -16.02
CA VAL A 102 -14.27 -9.50 -15.06
C VAL A 102 -14.18 -10.07 -13.66
N ASP A 103 -13.12 -9.68 -12.94
CA ASP A 103 -12.76 -10.21 -11.64
C ASP A 103 -13.12 -9.21 -10.53
N LEU A 104 -14.10 -9.58 -9.70
CA LEU A 104 -14.54 -8.86 -8.50
C LEU A 104 -14.24 -9.65 -7.22
N SER A 105 -13.28 -10.56 -7.29
CA SER A 105 -12.92 -11.44 -6.18
C SER A 105 -12.40 -10.66 -4.97
N LEU A 106 -12.67 -11.21 -3.79
CA LEU A 106 -12.05 -10.73 -2.56
C LEU A 106 -10.62 -11.26 -2.49
N THR A 107 -9.67 -10.42 -2.88
CA THR A 107 -8.24 -10.73 -2.77
C THR A 107 -7.70 -10.41 -1.37
N LYS A 108 -6.50 -10.87 -1.07
CA LYS A 108 -5.77 -10.57 0.17
C LYS A 108 -5.72 -9.05 0.45
N ASN A 109 -5.43 -8.24 -0.58
CA ASN A 109 -5.35 -6.78 -0.44
C ASN A 109 -6.72 -6.14 -0.18
N VAL A 110 -7.78 -6.64 -0.80
CA VAL A 110 -9.16 -6.17 -0.56
C VAL A 110 -9.60 -6.50 0.87
N CYS A 111 -9.33 -7.71 1.34
CA CYS A 111 -9.62 -8.10 2.73
C CYS A 111 -8.82 -7.25 3.73
N GLY A 112 -7.55 -7.01 3.45
CA GLY A 112 -6.71 -6.11 4.24
C GLY A 112 -7.24 -4.68 4.27
N LEU A 113 -7.75 -4.18 3.13
CA LEU A 113 -8.39 -2.86 3.03
C LEU A 113 -9.63 -2.76 3.93
N PHE A 114 -10.52 -3.76 3.91
CA PHE A 114 -11.68 -3.78 4.81
C PHE A 114 -11.27 -3.84 6.28
N LEU A 115 -10.25 -4.64 6.60
CA LEU A 115 -9.70 -4.73 7.94
C LEU A 115 -9.15 -3.38 8.41
N SER A 116 -8.34 -2.70 7.60
CA SER A 116 -7.76 -1.40 7.94
C SER A 116 -8.82 -0.31 8.10
N CYS A 117 -9.84 -0.29 7.23
CA CYS A 117 -10.99 0.60 7.38
C CYS A 117 -11.77 0.30 8.66
N GLY A 118 -11.97 -0.98 9.01
CA GLY A 118 -12.61 -1.39 10.26
C GLY A 118 -11.84 -0.94 11.50
N ILE A 119 -10.52 -1.10 11.50
CA ILE A 119 -9.64 -0.62 12.57
C ILE A 119 -9.71 0.91 12.68
N LEU A 120 -9.64 1.61 11.57
CA LEU A 120 -9.74 3.07 11.54
C LEU A 120 -11.06 3.55 12.14
N LEU A 121 -12.18 2.99 11.69
CA LEU A 121 -13.50 3.33 12.22
C LEU A 121 -13.59 3.01 13.72
N PHE A 122 -13.12 1.85 14.16
CA PHE A 122 -13.12 1.47 15.57
C PHE A 122 -12.33 2.46 16.42
N VAL A 123 -11.12 2.84 16.00
CA VAL A 123 -10.25 3.78 16.72
C VAL A 123 -10.91 5.15 16.82
N VAL A 124 -11.41 5.68 15.69
CA VAL A 124 -12.05 7.00 15.65
C VAL A 124 -13.34 7.02 16.48
N LEU A 125 -14.21 6.02 16.33
CA LEU A 125 -15.47 5.96 17.06
C LEU A 125 -15.25 5.76 18.57
N ARG A 126 -14.26 4.95 18.97
CA ARG A 126 -13.89 4.77 20.37
C ARG A 126 -13.41 6.08 20.99
N THR A 127 -12.54 6.79 20.28
CA THR A 127 -12.05 8.10 20.73
C THR A 127 -13.18 9.13 20.84
N ALA A 128 -14.02 9.23 19.82
CA ALA A 128 -15.18 10.14 19.82
C ALA A 128 -16.18 9.81 20.92
N HIS A 129 -16.44 8.52 21.16
CA HIS A 129 -17.33 8.07 22.24
C HIS A 129 -16.79 8.41 23.65
N TRP A 130 -15.48 8.29 23.84
CA TRP A 130 -14.83 8.68 25.09
C TRP A 130 -15.04 10.17 25.38
N TYR A 131 -14.81 11.07 24.40
CA TYR A 131 -15.03 12.51 24.56
C TYR A 131 -16.49 12.87 24.83
N LYS A 132 -17.43 12.16 24.20
CA LYS A 132 -18.86 12.37 24.45
C LYS A 132 -19.26 12.04 25.89
N ARG A 133 -18.59 11.05 26.52
CA ARG A 133 -18.85 10.65 27.90
C ARG A 133 -18.10 11.48 28.96
N HIS A 134 -16.96 12.05 28.59
CA HIS A 134 -16.06 12.74 29.51
C HIS A 134 -15.69 14.13 29.01
N PRO A 135 -16.66 15.07 28.86
CA PRO A 135 -16.43 16.36 28.18
C PRO A 135 -15.44 17.27 28.90
N ASN A 136 -15.21 17.10 30.22
CA ASN A 136 -14.36 17.96 31.04
C ASN A 136 -13.13 17.20 31.62
N GLN A 137 -12.79 16.04 31.11
CA GLN A 137 -11.64 15.27 31.61
C GLN A 137 -10.51 15.25 30.59
N VAL A 138 -9.29 15.31 31.09
CA VAL A 138 -8.09 15.14 30.24
C VAL A 138 -7.96 13.67 29.85
N PRO A 139 -7.84 13.35 28.55
CA PRO A 139 -7.71 12.00 28.09
C PRO A 139 -6.37 11.39 28.54
N SER A 140 -6.41 10.11 28.93
CA SER A 140 -5.25 9.35 29.32
C SER A 140 -5.11 8.07 28.48
N GLY A 141 -3.92 7.47 28.49
CA GLY A 141 -3.64 6.23 27.76
C GLY A 141 -3.83 6.37 26.25
N PHE A 142 -4.52 5.41 25.63
CA PHE A 142 -4.69 5.35 24.17
C PHE A 142 -5.42 6.58 23.60
N THR A 143 -6.45 7.08 24.28
CA THR A 143 -7.19 8.27 23.85
C THR A 143 -6.32 9.51 23.88
N GLY A 144 -5.47 9.67 24.90
CA GLY A 144 -4.50 10.76 24.99
C GLY A 144 -3.43 10.69 23.87
N LEU A 145 -2.97 9.48 23.53
CA LEU A 145 -2.07 9.29 22.37
C LEU A 145 -2.74 9.73 21.07
N MET A 146 -3.99 9.34 20.85
CA MET A 146 -4.75 9.75 19.65
C MET A 146 -4.95 11.27 19.59
N GLU A 147 -5.29 11.90 20.71
CA GLU A 147 -5.41 13.36 20.78
C GLU A 147 -4.09 14.05 20.41
N MET A 148 -2.98 13.58 20.98
CA MET A 148 -1.67 14.15 20.69
C MET A 148 -1.33 14.07 19.19
N ILE A 149 -1.56 12.91 18.56
CA ILE A 149 -1.30 12.73 17.12
C ILE A 149 -2.25 13.62 16.29
N ILE A 150 -3.54 13.62 16.61
CA ILE A 150 -4.53 14.44 15.88
C ILE A 150 -4.19 15.91 15.99
N SER A 151 -3.90 16.41 17.19
CA SER A 151 -3.55 17.83 17.41
C SER A 151 -2.25 18.19 16.71
N TYR A 152 -1.24 17.32 16.76
CA TYR A 152 0.02 17.54 16.07
C TYR A 152 -0.16 17.68 14.55
N ILE A 153 -0.92 16.78 13.93
CA ILE A 153 -1.20 16.84 12.49
C ILE A 153 -2.11 18.03 12.13
N GLN A 154 -3.13 18.25 12.94
CA GLN A 154 -4.10 19.33 12.66
C GLN A 154 -3.47 20.72 12.81
N ASP A 155 -2.78 20.98 13.93
CA ASP A 155 -2.24 22.31 14.21
C ASP A 155 -0.89 22.54 13.52
N GLY A 156 0.01 21.54 13.52
CA GLY A 156 1.36 21.67 12.96
C GLY A 156 1.43 21.46 11.44
N VAL A 157 0.46 20.79 10.83
CA VAL A 157 0.50 20.49 9.39
C VAL A 157 -0.66 21.17 8.66
N ILE A 158 -1.91 20.81 9.01
CA ILE A 158 -3.07 21.19 8.21
C ILE A 158 -3.33 22.69 8.31
N LYS A 159 -3.32 23.21 9.55
CA LYS A 159 -3.62 24.62 9.83
C LYS A 159 -2.53 25.58 9.37
N GLU A 160 -1.26 25.13 9.41
CA GLU A 160 -0.15 25.92 8.89
C GLU A 160 -0.15 25.96 7.37
N SER A 161 -0.49 24.84 6.69
CA SER A 161 -0.45 24.74 5.23
C SER A 161 -1.65 25.42 4.55
N ILE A 162 -2.87 25.31 5.12
CA ILE A 162 -4.10 25.80 4.49
C ILE A 162 -4.50 27.19 5.02
N GLY A 163 -4.09 27.52 6.25
CA GLY A 163 -4.47 28.76 6.94
C GLY A 163 -5.55 28.55 8.00
N LYS A 164 -5.53 29.44 9.01
CA LYS A 164 -6.34 29.33 10.24
C LYS A 164 -7.84 29.41 10.01
N GLU A 165 -8.29 30.05 8.95
CA GLU A 165 -9.72 30.27 8.68
C GLU A 165 -10.34 29.19 7.80
N GLU A 166 -9.57 28.62 6.86
CA GLU A 166 -10.09 27.71 5.83
C GLU A 166 -9.75 26.22 6.03
N TYR A 167 -9.00 25.83 7.08
CA TYR A 167 -8.53 24.46 7.28
C TYR A 167 -9.64 23.47 7.69
N ARG A 168 -10.72 23.94 8.37
CA ARG A 168 -11.73 23.07 8.99
C ARG A 168 -12.38 22.04 8.03
N PRO A 169 -12.86 22.41 6.84
CA PRO A 169 -13.49 21.44 5.93
C PRO A 169 -12.52 20.37 5.41
N PHE A 170 -11.23 20.70 5.31
CA PHE A 170 -10.21 19.78 4.81
C PHE A 170 -9.58 18.92 5.90
N SER A 171 -9.68 19.34 7.16
CA SER A 171 -9.06 18.66 8.29
C SER A 171 -9.54 17.20 8.41
N SER A 172 -10.84 16.95 8.29
CA SER A 172 -11.40 15.59 8.37
C SER A 172 -10.88 14.70 7.26
N TYR A 173 -10.79 15.20 6.02
CA TYR A 173 -10.25 14.46 4.88
C TYR A 173 -8.76 14.13 5.09
N LEU A 174 -7.95 15.13 5.41
CA LEU A 174 -6.50 14.97 5.56
C LEU A 174 -6.14 14.06 6.75
N LEU A 175 -6.85 14.17 7.87
CA LEU A 175 -6.69 13.26 9.00
C LEU A 175 -7.09 11.82 8.63
N THR A 176 -8.17 11.64 7.87
CA THR A 176 -8.57 10.31 7.39
C THR A 176 -7.50 9.70 6.50
N VAL A 177 -6.95 10.47 5.55
CA VAL A 177 -5.84 10.01 4.68
C VAL A 177 -4.60 9.67 5.51
N PHE A 178 -4.24 10.51 6.48
CA PHE A 178 -3.11 10.26 7.38
C PHE A 178 -3.24 8.92 8.11
N PHE A 179 -4.34 8.72 8.82
CA PHE A 179 -4.55 7.48 9.58
C PHE A 179 -4.73 6.27 8.68
N PHE A 180 -5.38 6.42 7.53
CA PHE A 180 -5.53 5.35 6.56
C PHE A 180 -4.16 4.86 6.06
N ILE A 181 -3.27 5.77 5.64
CA ILE A 181 -1.92 5.41 5.20
C ILE A 181 -1.12 4.81 6.36
N LEU A 182 -1.17 5.42 7.55
CA LEU A 182 -0.45 4.96 8.72
C LEU A 182 -0.85 3.53 9.11
N ILE A 183 -2.15 3.25 9.20
CA ILE A 183 -2.66 1.93 9.59
C ILE A 183 -2.31 0.88 8.53
N ASN A 184 -2.49 1.20 7.24
CA ASN A 184 -2.15 0.26 6.16
C ASN A 184 -0.66 -0.05 6.11
N ASN A 185 0.20 0.95 6.27
CA ASN A 185 1.65 0.74 6.32
C ASN A 185 2.06 -0.11 7.53
N LEU A 186 1.49 0.16 8.71
CA LEU A 186 1.76 -0.63 9.92
C LEU A 186 1.28 -2.09 9.79
N ILE A 187 0.09 -2.31 9.22
CA ILE A 187 -0.42 -3.66 8.96
C ILE A 187 0.49 -4.38 7.95
N GLY A 188 0.98 -3.67 6.92
CA GLY A 188 1.88 -4.22 5.92
C GLY A 188 3.19 -4.75 6.49
N ILE A 189 3.78 -4.06 7.47
CA ILE A 189 5.04 -4.47 8.12
C ILE A 189 4.87 -5.75 8.96
N ILE A 190 3.68 -6.01 9.49
CA ILE A 190 3.42 -7.20 10.32
C ILE A 190 3.38 -8.44 9.42
N PRO A 191 4.33 -9.39 9.52
CA PRO A 191 4.39 -10.53 8.60
C PRO A 191 3.41 -11.67 8.95
N VAL A 192 2.69 -11.55 10.08
CA VAL A 192 1.76 -12.56 10.59
C VAL A 192 0.33 -12.08 10.42
N PHE A 193 -0.59 -13.01 10.14
CA PHE A 193 -2.03 -12.71 10.11
C PHE A 193 -2.46 -11.94 11.38
N PRO A 194 -3.22 -10.85 11.24
CA PRO A 194 -3.91 -10.30 10.07
C PRO A 194 -3.08 -9.32 9.22
N GLY A 195 -1.76 -9.30 9.36
CA GLY A 195 -0.84 -8.50 8.56
C GLY A 195 -0.43 -9.17 7.24
N GLY A 196 0.64 -8.67 6.64
CA GLY A 196 1.19 -9.19 5.38
C GLY A 196 0.39 -8.82 4.12
N ALA A 197 -0.70 -8.06 4.24
CA ALA A 197 -1.37 -7.46 3.10
C ALA A 197 -0.68 -6.13 2.74
N ASN A 198 0.05 -6.13 1.63
CA ASN A 198 0.77 -4.95 1.16
C ASN A 198 -0.15 -4.03 0.35
N ILE A 199 -1.09 -3.36 1.05
CA ILE A 199 -2.14 -2.54 0.43
C ILE A 199 -1.54 -1.30 -0.23
N THR A 200 -0.65 -0.59 0.46
CA THR A 200 0.02 0.61 -0.04
C THR A 200 1.14 0.30 -1.04
N GLY A 201 1.61 -0.94 -1.12
CA GLY A 201 2.43 -1.47 -2.19
C GLY A 201 1.64 -1.86 -3.45
N ASN A 202 0.32 -1.66 -3.47
CA ASN A 202 -0.49 -1.79 -4.68
C ASN A 202 -0.64 -0.40 -5.33
N ILE A 203 -0.11 -0.27 -6.56
CA ILE A 203 -0.13 1.01 -7.30
C ILE A 203 -1.54 1.54 -7.55
N ALA A 204 -2.55 0.67 -7.68
CA ALA A 204 -3.94 1.09 -7.85
C ALA A 204 -4.48 1.81 -6.61
N VAL A 205 -4.17 1.33 -5.40
CA VAL A 205 -4.59 1.96 -4.14
C VAL A 205 -3.93 3.32 -3.97
N THR A 206 -2.61 3.39 -4.21
CA THR A 206 -1.87 4.66 -4.12
C THR A 206 -2.30 5.66 -5.19
N ALA A 207 -2.65 5.18 -6.39
CA ALA A 207 -3.22 6.02 -7.45
C ALA A 207 -4.59 6.60 -7.06
N VAL A 208 -5.46 5.82 -6.43
CA VAL A 208 -6.76 6.31 -5.92
C VAL A 208 -6.56 7.37 -4.83
N LEU A 209 -5.65 7.16 -3.87
CA LEU A 209 -5.34 8.14 -2.84
C LEU A 209 -4.81 9.46 -3.42
N ALA A 210 -3.85 9.38 -4.34
CA ALA A 210 -3.31 10.55 -5.03
C ALA A 210 -4.38 11.21 -5.92
N GLY A 211 -5.24 10.43 -6.56
CA GLY A 211 -6.39 10.90 -7.33
C GLY A 211 -7.41 11.65 -6.47
N CYS A 212 -7.71 11.16 -5.28
CA CYS A 212 -8.57 11.88 -4.32
C CYS A 212 -7.98 13.24 -3.93
N THR A 213 -6.65 13.29 -3.69
CA THR A 213 -5.96 14.56 -3.42
C THR A 213 -6.00 15.49 -4.65
N PHE A 214 -5.77 14.96 -5.84
CA PHE A 214 -5.88 15.71 -7.10
C PHE A 214 -7.27 16.30 -7.28
N ILE A 215 -8.31 15.51 -7.06
CA ILE A 215 -9.71 15.95 -7.14
C ILE A 215 -9.98 17.03 -6.08
N ALA A 216 -9.55 16.83 -4.83
CA ALA A 216 -9.72 17.80 -3.76
C ALA A 216 -9.05 19.15 -4.09
N VAL A 217 -7.81 19.13 -4.59
CA VAL A 217 -7.09 20.35 -5.00
C VAL A 217 -7.85 21.09 -6.10
N ASN A 218 -8.25 20.39 -7.16
CA ASN A 218 -8.86 21.05 -8.34
C ASN A 218 -10.32 21.48 -8.12
N LEU A 219 -11.11 20.74 -7.32
CA LEU A 219 -12.50 21.09 -7.01
C LEU A 219 -12.60 22.34 -6.12
N PHE A 220 -11.67 22.50 -5.19
CA PHE A 220 -11.68 23.60 -4.25
C PHE A 220 -10.73 24.74 -4.63
N ALA A 221 -10.11 24.67 -5.82
CA ALA A 221 -9.22 25.67 -6.35
C ALA A 221 -9.94 27.00 -6.62
N THR A 222 -9.28 28.11 -6.30
CA THR A 222 -9.76 29.47 -6.59
C THR A 222 -9.60 29.80 -8.08
N LYS A 223 -10.31 30.84 -8.54
CA LYS A 223 -10.13 31.33 -9.92
C LYS A 223 -8.74 31.90 -10.15
N GLU A 224 -8.12 32.45 -9.11
CA GLU A 224 -6.74 32.93 -9.12
C GLU A 224 -5.76 31.82 -9.39
N TYR A 225 -5.93 30.65 -8.75
CA TYR A 225 -5.12 29.46 -9.00
C TYR A 225 -5.15 29.02 -10.47
N TRP A 226 -6.34 28.94 -11.08
CA TRP A 226 -6.46 28.60 -12.50
C TRP A 226 -5.86 29.66 -13.41
N LYS A 227 -6.03 30.95 -13.06
CA LYS A 227 -5.42 32.05 -13.80
C LYS A 227 -3.89 31.99 -13.73
N GLU A 228 -3.33 31.58 -12.57
CA GLU A 228 -1.89 31.47 -12.40
C GLU A 228 -1.29 30.29 -13.20
N ILE A 229 -2.01 29.19 -13.33
CA ILE A 229 -1.62 28.06 -14.19
C ILE A 229 -1.57 28.47 -15.67
N PHE A 230 -2.63 29.14 -16.18
CA PHE A 230 -2.71 29.50 -17.59
C PHE A 230 -1.99 30.81 -17.93
N TRP A 231 -1.87 31.70 -16.95
CA TRP A 231 -1.25 33.00 -17.12
C TRP A 231 -0.40 33.40 -15.90
N PRO A 232 0.71 32.68 -15.65
CA PRO A 232 1.55 32.90 -14.46
C PRO A 232 2.09 34.34 -14.44
N LYS A 233 2.34 34.88 -13.24
CA LYS A 233 2.97 36.19 -13.02
C LYS A 233 4.47 36.16 -13.35
N ALA A 234 4.82 35.83 -14.61
CA ALA A 234 6.20 35.70 -15.09
C ALA A 234 6.52 36.79 -16.14
N PRO A 235 7.80 37.12 -16.36
CA PRO A 235 8.23 38.07 -17.42
C PRO A 235 7.73 37.66 -18.80
N ILE A 236 7.42 38.66 -19.66
CA ILE A 236 6.77 38.46 -20.96
C ILE A 236 7.60 37.54 -21.88
N TYR A 237 8.92 37.59 -21.81
CA TYR A 237 9.80 36.75 -22.64
C TYR A 237 9.70 35.24 -22.34
N LEU A 238 9.19 34.85 -21.17
CA LEU A 238 8.90 33.44 -20.82
C LEU A 238 7.49 32.99 -21.24
N LYS A 239 6.66 33.94 -21.69
CA LYS A 239 5.29 33.70 -22.16
C LYS A 239 5.16 33.72 -23.67
N LEU A 240 6.02 34.49 -24.34
CA LEU A 240 6.04 34.69 -25.80
C LEU A 240 7.48 34.68 -26.31
N PRO A 241 7.81 34.04 -27.46
CA PRO A 241 6.88 33.38 -28.38
C PRO A 241 6.46 31.96 -28.01
N LEU A 242 7.17 31.29 -27.10
CA LEU A 242 6.84 29.95 -26.62
C LEU A 242 6.30 30.03 -25.18
N PRO A 243 5.07 29.55 -24.90
CA PRO A 243 4.45 29.60 -23.57
C PRO A 243 5.03 28.53 -22.64
N ILE A 244 6.34 28.57 -22.38
CA ILE A 244 7.05 27.56 -21.58
C ILE A 244 6.53 27.53 -20.17
N MET A 245 6.33 28.70 -19.54
CA MET A 245 5.89 28.80 -18.14
C MET A 245 4.49 28.25 -17.90
N PRO A 246 3.44 28.62 -18.68
CA PRO A 246 2.14 27.99 -18.59
C PRO A 246 2.16 26.47 -18.81
N PHE A 247 3.03 26.00 -19.70
CA PHE A 247 3.18 24.57 -19.97
C PHE A 247 3.75 23.84 -18.76
N VAL A 248 4.79 24.38 -18.12
CA VAL A 248 5.40 23.82 -16.91
C VAL A 248 4.40 23.80 -15.75
N GLU A 249 3.65 24.89 -15.52
CA GLU A 249 2.65 24.95 -14.47
C GLU A 249 1.50 23.95 -14.72
N PHE A 250 1.02 23.85 -15.95
CA PHE A 250 -0.01 22.88 -16.33
C PHE A 250 0.45 21.43 -16.07
N PHE A 251 1.66 21.07 -16.49
CA PHE A 251 2.22 19.75 -16.18
C PHE A 251 2.44 19.56 -14.68
N GLY A 252 2.77 20.61 -13.95
CA GLY A 252 2.91 20.62 -12.50
C GLY A 252 1.65 20.13 -11.77
N VAL A 253 0.46 20.44 -12.30
CA VAL A 253 -0.82 19.98 -11.73
C VAL A 253 -0.93 18.44 -11.71
N PHE A 254 -0.41 17.78 -12.73
CA PHE A 254 -0.43 16.31 -12.84
C PHE A 254 0.77 15.65 -12.15
N THR A 255 1.95 16.26 -12.23
CA THR A 255 3.16 15.67 -11.66
C THR A 255 3.13 15.63 -10.12
N LYS A 256 2.46 16.58 -9.46
CA LYS A 256 2.32 16.61 -8.00
C LYS A 256 1.61 15.35 -7.44
N PRO A 257 0.39 14.99 -7.89
CA PRO A 257 -0.27 13.76 -7.44
C PRO A 257 0.48 12.50 -7.87
N PHE A 258 1.06 12.50 -9.07
CA PHE A 258 1.88 11.39 -9.55
C PHE A 258 3.10 11.14 -8.65
N ALA A 259 3.78 12.19 -8.22
CA ALA A 259 4.89 12.09 -7.29
C ALA A 259 4.45 11.55 -5.91
N LEU A 260 3.26 11.93 -5.42
CA LEU A 260 2.69 11.37 -4.19
C LEU A 260 2.43 9.85 -4.33
N MET A 261 1.82 9.43 -5.44
CA MET A 261 1.53 8.03 -5.75
C MET A 261 2.83 7.20 -5.77
N ILE A 262 3.81 7.60 -6.59
CA ILE A 262 5.06 6.87 -6.75
C ILE A 262 5.84 6.80 -5.44
N ARG A 263 5.89 7.88 -4.66
CA ARG A 263 6.62 7.90 -3.40
C ARG A 263 6.04 6.91 -2.39
N LEU A 264 4.70 6.86 -2.25
CA LEU A 264 4.05 5.94 -1.33
C LEU A 264 4.27 4.48 -1.78
N PHE A 265 4.03 4.19 -3.05
CA PHE A 265 4.23 2.87 -3.64
C PHE A 265 5.69 2.39 -3.55
N ALA A 266 6.64 3.20 -4.04
CA ALA A 266 8.04 2.80 -4.15
C ALA A 266 8.70 2.55 -2.79
N ASN A 267 8.39 3.36 -1.77
CA ASN A 267 8.99 3.18 -0.44
C ASN A 267 8.59 1.84 0.20
N ILE A 268 7.31 1.48 0.13
CA ILE A 268 6.83 0.23 0.71
C ILE A 268 7.34 -0.98 -0.10
N MET A 269 7.29 -0.89 -1.43
CA MET A 269 7.81 -1.94 -2.30
C MET A 269 9.31 -2.18 -2.08
N ALA A 270 10.11 -1.11 -1.98
CA ALA A 270 11.54 -1.22 -1.73
C ALA A 270 11.85 -1.85 -0.37
N GLY A 271 11.15 -1.46 0.71
CA GLY A 271 11.32 -2.03 2.04
C GLY A 271 11.11 -3.54 2.04
N HIS A 272 9.96 -4.00 1.57
CA HIS A 272 9.65 -5.43 1.48
C HIS A 272 10.61 -6.21 0.58
N THR A 273 10.99 -5.65 -0.57
CA THR A 273 11.93 -6.29 -1.49
C THR A 273 13.29 -6.52 -0.83
N ILE A 274 13.83 -5.53 -0.11
CA ILE A 274 15.13 -5.64 0.56
C ILE A 274 15.09 -6.71 1.68
N ILE A 275 14.04 -6.71 2.51
CA ILE A 275 13.90 -7.70 3.58
C ILE A 275 13.80 -9.12 3.02
N LEU A 276 13.01 -9.32 1.97
CA LEU A 276 12.89 -10.63 1.30
C LEU A 276 14.20 -11.06 0.66
N ALA A 277 14.90 -10.15 -0.03
CA ALA A 277 16.21 -10.44 -0.63
C ALA A 277 17.25 -10.85 0.42
N LEU A 278 17.32 -10.15 1.56
CA LEU A 278 18.21 -10.52 2.67
C LEU A 278 17.85 -11.89 3.27
N THR A 279 16.55 -12.22 3.33
CA THR A 279 16.10 -13.53 3.79
C THR A 279 16.48 -14.62 2.79
N CYS A 280 16.29 -14.42 1.49
CA CYS A 280 16.68 -15.34 0.44
C CYS A 280 18.21 -15.59 0.42
N LEU A 281 19.01 -14.57 0.76
CA LEU A 281 20.46 -14.70 0.82
C LEU A 281 20.91 -15.79 1.81
N ILE A 282 20.19 -15.97 2.93
CA ILE A 282 20.48 -17.03 3.90
C ILE A 282 20.31 -18.40 3.24
N PHE A 283 19.25 -18.60 2.45
CA PHE A 283 19.00 -19.89 1.79
C PHE A 283 19.99 -20.18 0.66
N ILE A 284 20.40 -19.16 -0.11
CA ILE A 284 21.38 -19.30 -1.19
C ILE A 284 22.75 -19.73 -0.62
N THR A 285 23.16 -19.14 0.51
CA THR A 285 24.47 -19.44 1.10
C THR A 285 24.56 -20.80 1.78
N VAL A 286 23.44 -21.53 1.97
CA VAL A 286 23.45 -22.92 2.45
C VAL A 286 24.32 -23.82 1.58
N SER A 287 24.32 -23.62 0.26
CA SER A 287 25.11 -24.40 -0.70
C SER A 287 26.61 -24.10 -0.65
N MET A 288 27.03 -22.98 -0.05
CA MET A 288 28.42 -22.49 -0.03
C MET A 288 29.25 -23.02 1.15
N GLY A 289 28.64 -23.81 2.04
CA GLY A 289 29.30 -24.43 3.19
C GLY A 289 28.91 -23.81 4.53
N LEU A 290 29.07 -24.59 5.61
CA LEU A 290 28.56 -24.27 6.94
C LEU A 290 29.12 -22.95 7.51
N LEU A 291 30.41 -22.68 7.34
CA LEU A 291 31.06 -21.50 7.90
C LEU A 291 30.57 -20.21 7.20
N VAL A 292 30.45 -20.25 5.87
CA VAL A 292 29.97 -19.13 5.06
C VAL A 292 28.51 -18.85 5.38
N ASN A 293 27.68 -19.91 5.42
CA ASN A 293 26.26 -19.76 5.74
C ASN A 293 26.03 -19.22 7.15
N PHE A 294 26.79 -19.67 8.15
CA PHE A 294 26.69 -19.15 9.52
C PHE A 294 27.04 -17.66 9.59
N GLY A 295 28.15 -17.25 8.95
CA GLY A 295 28.53 -15.83 8.88
C GLY A 295 27.48 -14.98 8.17
N MET A 296 26.98 -15.42 7.02
CA MET A 296 25.96 -14.73 6.26
C MET A 296 24.62 -14.67 6.98
N THR A 297 24.23 -15.71 7.72
CA THR A 297 23.02 -15.71 8.54
C THR A 297 23.06 -14.63 9.60
N ILE A 298 24.17 -14.48 10.33
CA ILE A 298 24.34 -13.41 11.35
C ILE A 298 24.19 -12.03 10.70
N VAL A 299 24.89 -11.80 9.59
CA VAL A 299 24.85 -10.54 8.88
C VAL A 299 23.43 -10.24 8.38
N SER A 300 22.80 -11.19 7.70
CA SER A 300 21.45 -11.03 7.15
C SER A 300 20.41 -10.76 8.25
N VAL A 301 20.46 -11.47 9.37
CA VAL A 301 19.53 -11.26 10.50
C VAL A 301 19.71 -9.88 11.12
N LEU A 302 20.97 -9.43 11.30
CA LEU A 302 21.25 -8.09 11.83
C LEU A 302 20.72 -7.00 10.88
N PHE A 303 20.99 -7.14 9.58
CA PHE A 303 20.49 -6.20 8.57
C PHE A 303 18.95 -6.24 8.43
N CYS A 304 18.31 -7.41 8.48
CA CYS A 304 16.86 -7.52 8.51
C CYS A 304 16.24 -6.79 9.71
N ALA A 305 16.83 -6.93 10.90
CA ALA A 305 16.35 -6.22 12.08
C ALA A 305 16.49 -4.69 11.91
N PHE A 306 17.61 -4.22 11.38
CA PHE A 306 17.82 -2.82 11.07
C PHE A 306 16.84 -2.31 10.01
N MET A 307 16.62 -3.06 8.92
CA MET A 307 15.68 -2.70 7.87
C MET A 307 14.24 -2.65 8.36
N ASN A 308 13.82 -3.57 9.24
CA ASN A 308 12.49 -3.50 9.86
C ASN A 308 12.29 -2.22 10.70
N CYS A 309 13.32 -1.78 11.44
CA CYS A 309 13.27 -0.50 12.16
C CYS A 309 13.15 0.69 11.21
N LEU A 310 13.92 0.68 10.11
CA LEU A 310 13.81 1.70 9.08
C LEU A 310 12.45 1.70 8.40
N GLU A 311 11.91 0.54 8.07
CA GLU A 311 10.59 0.39 7.44
C GLU A 311 9.49 0.95 8.34
N LEU A 312 9.53 0.68 9.64
CA LEU A 312 8.61 1.27 10.61
C LEU A 312 8.68 2.81 10.64
N LEU A 313 9.91 3.36 10.64
CA LEU A 313 10.11 4.80 10.61
C LEU A 313 9.58 5.40 9.31
N VAL A 314 9.91 4.78 8.16
CA VAL A 314 9.44 5.22 6.84
C VAL A 314 7.92 5.13 6.73
N ALA A 315 7.29 4.10 7.30
CA ALA A 315 5.83 3.96 7.33
C ALA A 315 5.14 5.15 8.00
N CYS A 316 5.67 5.60 9.14
CA CYS A 316 5.17 6.78 9.85
C CYS A 316 5.45 8.08 9.07
N LEU A 317 6.68 8.24 8.59
CA LEU A 317 7.10 9.41 7.79
C LEU A 317 6.28 9.53 6.51
N GLN A 318 5.95 8.42 5.87
CA GLN A 318 5.21 8.44 4.61
C GLN A 318 3.77 8.94 4.80
N ALA A 319 3.09 8.51 5.88
CA ALA A 319 1.78 9.05 6.23
C ALA A 319 1.84 10.56 6.49
N TYR A 320 2.87 11.02 7.21
CA TYR A 320 3.10 12.42 7.51
C TYR A 320 3.37 13.24 6.24
N ILE A 321 4.33 12.80 5.41
CA ILE A 321 4.75 13.53 4.19
C ILE A 321 3.60 13.60 3.18
N PHE A 322 2.85 12.49 3.00
CA PHE A 322 1.70 12.49 2.10
C PHE A 322 0.67 13.52 2.53
N THR A 323 0.34 13.57 3.82
CA THR A 323 -0.63 14.52 4.38
C THR A 323 -0.13 15.96 4.29
N LEU A 324 1.14 16.21 4.61
CA LEU A 324 1.79 17.51 4.51
C LEU A 324 1.74 18.07 3.09
N LEU A 325 2.14 17.24 2.10
CA LEU A 325 2.14 17.68 0.70
C LEU A 325 0.71 17.88 0.17
N SER A 326 -0.23 17.00 0.56
CA SER A 326 -1.65 17.17 0.20
C SER A 326 -2.22 18.46 0.79
N ALA A 327 -1.92 18.77 2.06
CA ALA A 327 -2.32 20.02 2.71
C ALA A 327 -1.70 21.24 2.02
N ASN A 328 -0.41 21.21 1.68
CA ASN A 328 0.26 22.26 0.94
C ASN A 328 -0.34 22.49 -0.44
N TYR A 329 -0.68 21.43 -1.18
CA TYR A 329 -1.30 21.58 -2.51
C TYR A 329 -2.70 22.19 -2.42
N ILE A 330 -3.48 21.80 -1.41
CA ILE A 330 -4.79 22.41 -1.12
C ILE A 330 -4.60 23.88 -0.72
N GLY A 331 -3.64 24.18 0.15
CA GLY A 331 -3.32 25.54 0.58
C GLY A 331 -2.95 26.45 -0.59
N LEU A 332 -2.04 26.00 -1.46
CA LEU A 332 -1.66 26.75 -2.67
C LEU A 332 -2.85 26.99 -3.63
N ALA A 333 -3.77 26.03 -3.72
CA ALA A 333 -4.96 26.18 -4.56
C ALA A 333 -5.99 27.17 -3.97
N LYS A 334 -5.87 27.53 -2.69
CA LYS A 334 -6.77 28.39 -1.93
C LYS A 334 -6.25 29.82 -1.74
N VAL A 335 -5.00 30.10 -2.10
CA VAL A 335 -4.43 31.45 -1.95
C VAL A 335 -5.31 32.46 -2.66
N LYS A 336 -5.73 33.49 -1.92
CA LYS A 336 -6.39 34.71 -2.43
C LYS A 336 -5.34 35.82 -2.43
N ASP A 337 -5.24 36.58 -3.52
CA ASP A 337 -4.42 37.79 -3.60
C ASP A 337 -4.92 38.86 -2.61
#